data_06abd301dfab6cd2c0d7636ef5c66497
#
_entry.id   06abd301dfab6cd2c0d7636ef5c66497
#
_cell.length_a   1.000
_cell.length_b   1.000
_cell.length_c   1.000
_cell.angle_alpha   90.00
_cell.angle_beta   90.00
_cell.angle_gamma   90.00
#
_symmetry.space_group_name_H-M   'P 1'
#
loop_
_entity.id
_entity.type
_entity.pdbx_description
1 polymer ?
#
loop_
_entity_poly.entity_id
_entity_poly.type
_entity_poly.pdbx_seq_one_letter_code
_entity_poly.pdbx_strand_id
1 'polypeptide(L)'
;MNELELFEYTGHEIRVQVDESGEPLFVLADLAAALGIANVTQLRARLADDLCLTYPMPDRLGRTQQVWVVTEPGLYEVIIRSDKPEAAEFRRWVTGEVLPSIRRYGVYAAQSAVDAMLADPE
;
A
#
# COMPACT_ATOMS: atom_id res chain seq x y z
N MET A 1 3.12 -2.49 -14.59
CA MET A 1 1.85 -3.20 -14.70
C MET A 1 0.98 -2.90 -13.51
N ASN A 2 -0.25 -2.52 -13.78
CA ASN A 2 -1.18 -2.20 -12.69
C ASN A 2 -1.83 -3.47 -12.17
N GLU A 3 -1.80 -3.61 -10.87
CA GLU A 3 -2.34 -4.80 -10.25
C GLU A 3 -2.96 -4.47 -8.91
N LEU A 4 -4.19 -4.92 -8.70
CA LEU A 4 -4.88 -4.72 -7.43
C LEU A 4 -4.75 -5.98 -6.59
N GLU A 5 -4.14 -5.83 -5.42
CA GLU A 5 -3.99 -6.90 -4.48
C GLU A 5 -4.88 -6.64 -3.27
N LEU A 6 -5.48 -7.70 -2.76
CA LEU A 6 -6.35 -7.60 -1.59
C LEU A 6 -5.69 -8.34 -0.44
N PHE A 7 -5.52 -7.65 0.66
CA PHE A 7 -4.96 -8.24 1.87
C PHE A 7 -5.97 -8.12 3.00
N GLU A 8 -5.98 -9.11 3.87
CA GLU A 8 -6.90 -9.07 5.01
C GLU A 8 -6.11 -8.99 6.30
N TYR A 9 -6.46 -8.04 7.15
CA TYR A 9 -5.80 -7.85 8.43
C TYR A 9 -6.87 -7.74 9.51
N THR A 10 -6.97 -8.75 10.35
CA THR A 10 -7.92 -8.81 11.47
C THR A 10 -9.32 -8.38 11.08
N GLY A 11 -9.80 -8.92 9.95
CA GLY A 11 -11.15 -8.64 9.50
C GLY A 11 -11.28 -7.40 8.62
N HIS A 12 -10.19 -6.70 8.38
CA HIS A 12 -10.22 -5.52 7.51
C HIS A 12 -9.55 -5.84 6.18
N GLU A 13 -10.24 -5.53 5.11
CA GLU A 13 -9.67 -5.72 3.77
C GLU A 13 -8.90 -4.48 3.38
N ILE A 14 -7.65 -4.68 3.00
CA ILE A 14 -6.77 -3.58 2.60
C ILE A 14 -6.45 -3.75 1.12
N ARG A 15 -6.85 -2.78 0.33
CA ARG A 15 -6.58 -2.78 -1.10
C ARG A 15 -5.24 -2.12 -1.34
N VAL A 16 -4.41 -2.80 -2.10
CA VAL A 16 -3.09 -2.30 -2.47
C VAL A 16 -2.98 -2.34 -3.98
N GLN A 17 -2.77 -1.19 -4.58
CA GLN A 17 -2.61 -1.07 -6.01
C GLN A 17 -1.12 -1.03 -6.32
N VAL A 18 -0.65 -1.96 -7.13
CA VAL A 18 0.74 -1.95 -7.57
C VAL A 18 0.76 -1.24 -8.90
N ASP A 19 1.48 -0.12 -8.96
CA ASP A 19 1.49 0.69 -10.18
C ASP A 19 2.44 0.10 -11.22
N GLU A 20 2.59 0.83 -12.33
CA GLU A 20 3.37 0.31 -13.45
C GLU A 20 4.84 0.14 -13.13
N SER A 21 5.33 0.90 -12.16
CA SER A 21 6.73 0.79 -11.76
C SER A 21 6.95 -0.24 -10.66
N GLY A 22 5.88 -0.90 -10.22
CA GLY A 22 5.98 -1.90 -9.17
C GLY A 22 5.87 -1.32 -7.77
N GLU A 23 5.51 -0.06 -7.64
CA GLU A 23 5.37 0.58 -6.34
C GLU A 23 3.99 0.31 -5.76
N PRO A 24 3.92 -0.04 -4.49
CA PRO A 24 2.63 -0.27 -3.85
C PRO A 24 1.97 1.04 -3.46
N LEU A 25 0.67 1.11 -3.69
CA LEU A 25 -0.15 2.25 -3.30
C LEU A 25 -1.28 1.71 -2.43
N PHE A 26 -1.33 2.15 -1.19
CA PHE A 26 -2.27 1.63 -0.20
C PHE A 26 -3.48 2.54 -0.10
N VAL A 27 -4.68 1.98 -0.13
CA VAL A 27 -5.90 2.78 -0.04
C VAL A 27 -6.00 3.36 1.35
N LEU A 28 -6.05 4.69 1.43
CA LEU A 28 -5.98 5.40 2.71
C LEU A 28 -7.16 5.04 3.61
N ALA A 29 -8.36 4.97 3.06
CA ALA A 29 -9.54 4.64 3.86
C ALA A 29 -9.43 3.25 4.49
N ASP A 30 -8.83 2.31 3.77
CA ASP A 30 -8.67 0.95 4.30
C ASP A 30 -7.66 0.94 5.44
N LEU A 31 -6.56 1.69 5.28
CA LEU A 31 -5.58 1.80 6.35
C LEU A 31 -6.18 2.44 7.60
N ALA A 32 -6.94 3.50 7.39
CA ALA A 32 -7.57 4.19 8.52
C ALA A 32 -8.51 3.26 9.26
N ALA A 33 -9.30 2.49 8.53
CA ALA A 33 -10.24 1.56 9.16
C ALA A 33 -9.48 0.50 9.95
N ALA A 34 -8.41 -0.04 9.38
CA ALA A 34 -7.64 -1.08 10.07
C ALA A 34 -6.94 -0.56 11.31
N LEU A 35 -6.55 0.71 11.30
CA LEU A 35 -5.84 1.32 12.43
C LEU A 35 -6.77 2.08 13.37
N GLY A 36 -8.08 2.06 13.10
CA GLY A 36 -9.02 2.73 13.98
C GLY A 36 -8.98 4.24 13.92
N ILE A 37 -8.55 4.79 12.78
CA ILE A 37 -8.51 6.24 12.59
C ILE A 37 -9.83 6.67 11.98
N ALA A 38 -10.59 7.48 12.72
CA ALA A 38 -11.94 7.85 12.31
C ALA A 38 -11.97 8.95 11.26
N ASN A 39 -11.08 9.92 11.38
CA ASN A 39 -11.14 11.11 10.49
C ASN A 39 -10.11 10.98 9.38
N VAL A 40 -10.52 10.36 8.29
CA VAL A 40 -9.63 10.13 7.15
C VAL A 40 -9.27 11.45 6.47
N THR A 41 -10.22 12.37 6.42
CA THR A 41 -9.96 13.67 5.79
C THR A 41 -8.85 14.43 6.51
N GLN A 42 -8.89 14.40 7.85
CA GLN A 42 -7.86 15.06 8.63
C GLN A 42 -6.52 14.35 8.46
N LEU A 43 -6.55 13.03 8.41
CA LEU A 43 -5.32 12.26 8.21
C LEU A 43 -4.70 12.63 6.86
N ARG A 44 -5.51 12.68 5.81
CA ARG A 44 -5.00 13.04 4.50
C ARG A 44 -4.38 14.42 4.50
N ALA A 45 -5.00 15.35 5.22
CA ALA A 45 -4.52 16.73 5.24
C ALA A 45 -3.16 16.86 5.91
N ARG A 46 -2.79 15.87 6.73
CA ARG A 46 -1.51 15.90 7.42
C ARG A 46 -0.39 15.22 6.65
N LEU A 47 -0.73 14.57 5.53
CA LEU A 47 0.27 13.89 4.72
C LEU A 47 0.74 14.81 3.61
N ALA A 48 2.02 14.75 3.31
CA ALA A 48 2.58 15.54 2.23
C ALA A 48 1.99 15.08 0.90
N ASP A 49 1.92 16.01 -0.05
CA ASP A 49 1.28 15.72 -1.33
C ASP A 49 1.98 14.61 -2.09
N ASP A 50 3.27 14.46 -1.92
CA ASP A 50 4.00 13.40 -2.60
C ASP A 50 3.82 12.05 -1.94
N LEU A 51 3.19 11.99 -0.77
CA LEU A 51 2.94 10.74 -0.07
C LEU A 51 1.50 10.26 -0.23
N CYS A 52 0.61 11.14 -0.64
CA CYS A 52 -0.81 10.84 -0.75
C CYS A 52 -1.36 11.43 -2.03
N LEU A 53 -1.91 10.57 -2.87
CA LEU A 53 -2.40 11.01 -4.18
C LEU A 53 -3.68 10.25 -4.48
N THR A 54 -4.36 10.63 -5.58
CA THR A 54 -5.53 9.90 -6.02
C THR A 54 -5.11 8.92 -7.12
N TYR A 55 -5.84 7.82 -7.18
CA TYR A 55 -5.58 6.79 -8.17
C TYR A 55 -6.92 6.23 -8.63
N PRO A 56 -7.10 6.02 -9.93
CA PRO A 56 -8.37 5.49 -10.44
C PRO A 56 -8.49 4.01 -10.09
N MET A 57 -9.60 3.65 -9.44
CA MET A 57 -9.85 2.28 -9.05
C MET A 57 -11.32 1.95 -9.31
N PRO A 58 -11.65 0.71 -9.62
CA PRO A 58 -13.04 0.32 -9.83
C PRO A 58 -13.80 0.24 -8.52
N ASP A 59 -15.07 0.65 -8.54
CA ASP A 59 -15.94 0.44 -7.38
C ASP A 59 -16.68 -0.89 -7.56
N ARG A 60 -17.62 -1.13 -6.68
CA ARG A 60 -18.37 -2.40 -6.71
C ARG A 60 -19.17 -2.58 -7.98
N LEU A 61 -19.57 -1.49 -8.59
CA LEU A 61 -20.37 -1.53 -9.80
C LEU A 61 -19.53 -1.48 -11.05
N GLY A 62 -18.21 -1.54 -10.90
CA GLY A 62 -17.31 -1.50 -12.02
C GLY A 62 -17.02 -0.12 -12.55
N ARG A 63 -17.51 0.93 -11.86
CA ARG A 63 -17.24 2.30 -12.29
C ARG A 63 -15.91 2.74 -11.72
N THR A 64 -15.20 3.56 -12.49
CA THR A 64 -13.91 4.08 -12.05
C THR A 64 -14.13 5.24 -11.08
N GLN A 65 -13.46 5.18 -9.94
CA GLN A 65 -13.46 6.24 -8.96
C GLN A 65 -12.04 6.68 -8.69
N GLN A 66 -11.89 7.96 -8.33
CA GLN A 66 -10.61 8.44 -7.83
C GLN A 66 -10.57 8.16 -6.34
N VAL A 67 -9.57 7.41 -5.91
CA VAL A 67 -9.45 6.95 -4.53
C VAL A 67 -8.14 7.49 -3.97
N TRP A 68 -8.18 7.96 -2.72
CA TRP A 68 -6.96 8.41 -2.05
C TRP A 68 -6.11 7.21 -1.70
N VAL A 69 -4.85 7.24 -2.13
CA VAL A 69 -3.89 6.19 -1.84
C VAL A 69 -2.63 6.83 -1.30
N VAL A 70 -1.84 6.05 -0.56
CA VAL A 70 -0.57 6.52 -0.03
C VAL A 70 0.54 5.62 -0.54
N THR A 71 1.70 6.22 -0.71
CA THR A 71 2.91 5.50 -1.08
C THR A 71 3.44 4.70 0.10
N GLU A 72 4.50 3.94 -0.09
CA GLU A 72 5.09 3.21 1.02
C GLU A 72 5.60 4.16 2.12
N PRO A 73 6.34 5.23 1.79
CA PRO A 73 6.67 6.19 2.86
C PRO A 73 5.44 6.80 3.50
N GLY A 74 4.38 7.04 2.72
CA GLY A 74 3.12 7.55 3.27
C GLY A 74 2.48 6.58 4.21
N LEU A 75 2.56 5.29 3.91
CA LEU A 75 2.06 4.26 4.79
C LEU A 75 2.73 4.34 6.16
N TYR A 76 4.04 4.49 6.18
CA TYR A 76 4.76 4.58 7.44
C TYR A 76 4.40 5.84 8.20
N GLU A 77 4.14 6.94 7.49
CA GLU A 77 3.67 8.15 8.16
C GLU A 77 2.33 7.93 8.82
N VAL A 78 1.43 7.21 8.16
CA VAL A 78 0.13 6.89 8.75
C VAL A 78 0.31 6.05 10.01
N ILE A 79 1.18 5.05 9.95
CA ILE A 79 1.43 4.17 11.08
C ILE A 79 2.02 4.96 12.25
N ILE A 80 2.98 5.83 11.96
CA ILE A 80 3.63 6.63 13.01
C ILE A 80 2.63 7.55 13.68
N ARG A 81 1.69 8.11 12.91
CA ARG A 81 0.70 9.03 13.47
C ARG A 81 -0.39 8.33 14.22
N SER A 82 -0.46 7.01 14.14
CA SER A 82 -1.45 6.26 14.89
C SER A 82 -0.95 6.06 16.31
N ASP A 83 -1.78 6.43 17.28
CA ASP A 83 -1.46 6.25 18.68
C ASP A 83 -1.83 4.88 19.18
N LYS A 84 -2.38 4.04 18.32
CA LYS A 84 -2.90 2.75 18.75
C LYS A 84 -1.76 1.77 18.99
N PRO A 85 -1.86 0.97 20.05
CA PRO A 85 -0.85 -0.09 20.26
C PRO A 85 -0.77 -1.05 19.08
N GLU A 86 -1.87 -1.21 18.38
CA GLU A 86 -1.95 -2.11 17.25
C GLU A 86 -1.10 -1.64 16.06
N ALA A 87 -0.66 -0.38 16.07
CA ALA A 87 0.11 0.13 14.95
C ALA A 87 1.41 -0.61 14.77
N ALA A 88 2.07 -0.99 15.85
CA ALA A 88 3.32 -1.73 15.78
C ALA A 88 3.09 -3.11 15.17
N GLU A 89 2.00 -3.74 15.53
CA GLU A 89 1.65 -5.06 15.01
C GLU A 89 1.29 -4.95 13.53
N PHE A 90 0.54 -3.92 13.19
CA PHE A 90 0.18 -3.67 11.80
C PHE A 90 1.43 -3.45 10.95
N ARG A 91 2.38 -2.70 11.48
CA ARG A 91 3.64 -2.46 10.78
C ARG A 91 4.39 -3.76 10.53
N ARG A 92 4.43 -4.62 11.53
CA ARG A 92 5.11 -5.92 11.37
C ARG A 92 4.41 -6.77 10.32
N TRP A 93 3.09 -6.70 10.26
CA TRP A 93 2.35 -7.44 9.25
C TRP A 93 2.67 -6.92 7.85
N VAL A 94 2.71 -5.58 7.70
CA VAL A 94 3.01 -5.00 6.40
C VAL A 94 4.41 -5.37 5.96
N THR A 95 5.39 -5.22 6.84
CA THR A 95 6.79 -5.47 6.46
C THR A 95 7.09 -6.95 6.32
N GLY A 96 6.37 -7.80 7.06
CA GLY A 96 6.63 -9.23 7.05
C GLY A 96 5.83 -10.02 6.03
N GLU A 97 4.68 -9.49 5.59
CA GLU A 97 3.83 -10.24 4.67
C GLU A 97 3.43 -9.45 3.45
N VAL A 98 2.95 -8.23 3.63
CA VAL A 98 2.41 -7.48 2.50
C VAL A 98 3.50 -7.06 1.54
N LEU A 99 4.51 -6.37 2.04
CA LEU A 99 5.57 -5.87 1.17
C LEU A 99 6.40 -6.99 0.56
N PRO A 100 6.79 -8.02 1.31
CA PRO A 100 7.48 -9.13 0.66
C PRO A 100 6.67 -9.79 -0.43
N SER A 101 5.36 -9.92 -0.23
CA SER A 101 4.49 -10.50 -1.25
C SER A 101 4.50 -9.66 -2.51
N ILE A 102 4.36 -8.34 -2.35
CA ILE A 102 4.33 -7.43 -3.48
C ILE A 102 5.69 -7.39 -4.16
N ARG A 103 6.76 -7.34 -3.38
CA ARG A 103 8.10 -7.27 -3.94
C ARG A 103 8.50 -8.54 -4.66
N ARG A 104 8.08 -9.67 -4.13
CA ARG A 104 8.33 -10.94 -4.81
C ARG A 104 7.66 -10.93 -6.16
N TYR A 105 6.48 -10.39 -6.23
CA TYR A 105 5.71 -10.30 -7.45
C TYR A 105 6.30 -9.25 -8.40
N GLY A 106 6.51 -8.04 -7.86
CA GLY A 106 7.10 -6.96 -8.63
C GLY A 106 8.51 -7.25 -9.06
N VAL A 107 9.28 -7.85 -8.17
CA VAL A 107 10.63 -8.25 -8.50
C VAL A 107 10.60 -9.33 -9.57
N TYR A 108 9.59 -10.16 -9.55
CA TYR A 108 9.46 -11.17 -10.56
C TYR A 108 9.28 -10.55 -11.94
N ALA A 109 8.48 -9.51 -12.03
CA ALA A 109 8.30 -8.79 -13.28
C ALA A 109 9.56 -8.05 -13.67
N ALA A 110 10.24 -7.46 -12.68
CA ALA A 110 11.50 -6.76 -12.91
C ALA A 110 12.67 -7.72 -12.89
N GLN A 111 12.47 -8.89 -12.36
CA GLN A 111 13.55 -9.84 -12.12
C GLN A 111 14.19 -10.31 -13.40
N SER A 112 13.41 -10.44 -14.45
CA SER A 112 14.00 -10.86 -15.71
C SER A 112 15.08 -9.89 -16.15
N ALA A 113 14.86 -8.59 -15.92
CA ALA A 113 15.86 -7.61 -16.26
C ALA A 113 16.98 -7.57 -15.24
N VAL A 114 16.62 -7.66 -13.96
CA VAL A 114 17.61 -7.63 -12.90
C VAL A 114 18.47 -8.87 -12.93
N ASP A 115 17.87 -10.01 -13.12
CA ASP A 115 18.63 -11.26 -13.20
C ASP A 115 19.61 -11.23 -14.34
N ALA A 116 19.23 -10.62 -15.43
CA ALA A 116 20.13 -10.52 -16.56
C ALA A 116 21.34 -9.67 -16.22
N MET A 117 21.17 -8.72 -15.31
CA MET A 117 22.26 -7.84 -14.91
C MET A 117 23.11 -8.43 -13.80
N LEU A 118 22.46 -9.04 -12.82
CA LEU A 118 23.14 -9.47 -11.61
C LEU A 118 23.40 -10.95 -11.59
N ALA A 119 23.14 -11.56 -12.69
CA ALA A 119 23.23 -12.99 -12.66
C ALA A 119 24.50 -13.43 -12.09
N ASP A 120 24.95 -12.88 -11.69
CA ASP A 120 25.77 -13.33 -10.89
C ASP A 120 25.90 -13.02 -9.79
N PRO A 121 26.09 -13.07 -9.34
CA PRO A 121 26.23 -12.96 -8.42
C PRO A 121 26.47 -13.16 -7.53
N GLU A 122 26.52 -13.41 -7.53
CA GLU A 122 26.66 -13.40 -6.71
C GLU A 122 26.74 -13.75 -6.45
#